data_5b3f1b33035213968122ce1161d1beb2
#
_entry.id   5b3f1b33035213968122ce1161d1beb2
#
_cell.length_a   1.000
_cell.length_b   1.000
_cell.length_c   1.000
_cell.angle_alpha   90.00
_cell.angle_beta   90.00
_cell.angle_gamma   90.00
#
_symmetry.space_group_name_H-M   'P 1'
#
loop_
_entity.id
_entity.type
_entity.pdbx_description
1 polymer ?
#
loop_
_entity_poly.entity_id
_entity_poly.type
_entity_poly.pdbx_seq_one_letter_code
_entity_poly.pdbx_strand_id
1 'polypeptide(L)'
;MSEQNYQVIKLANGENLICDVIHDSDTTLLVRSPLKMETLSKFTKSGVVESLSLVRWMQPFCDEEKFTLSKNAVILNSPVSIGLGKYYEFILKKMDGLEIPQPSEEELKAIEEEEKQELKDQMLEYIKDDVTIH
;
A
#
# COMPACT_ATOMS: atom_id res chain seq x y z
N MET A 1 23.60 -15.89 -2.02
CA MET A 1 22.26 -15.85 -1.42
C MET A 1 22.06 -14.54 -0.72
N SER A 2 21.18 -13.73 -1.24
CA SER A 2 20.80 -12.54 -0.51
C SER A 2 19.85 -12.94 0.61
N GLU A 3 20.34 -12.90 1.84
CA GLU A 3 19.47 -13.07 2.96
C GLU A 3 18.51 -11.89 3.01
N GLN A 4 17.23 -12.18 2.99
CA GLN A 4 16.20 -11.17 3.09
C GLN A 4 16.12 -10.70 4.53
N ASN A 5 16.34 -9.42 4.74
CA ASN A 5 16.33 -8.82 6.07
C ASN A 5 15.10 -7.91 6.20
N TYR A 6 13.93 -8.53 6.23
CA TYR A 6 12.68 -7.80 6.37
C TYR A 6 12.51 -7.33 7.81
N GLN A 7 12.25 -6.04 7.97
CA GLN A 7 12.07 -5.44 9.27
C GLN A 7 10.87 -4.50 9.29
N VAL A 8 10.25 -4.42 10.45
CA VAL A 8 9.27 -3.40 10.77
C VAL A 8 10.00 -2.24 11.40
N ILE A 9 9.74 -1.03 10.92
CA ILE A 9 10.37 0.19 11.42
C ILE A 9 9.28 1.15 11.87
N LYS A 10 9.38 1.60 13.13
CA LYS A 10 8.51 2.65 13.62
C LYS A 10 9.25 3.97 13.55
N LEU A 11 8.66 4.92 12.82
CA LEU A 11 9.21 6.25 12.65
C LEU A 11 8.73 7.20 13.74
N ALA A 12 9.51 8.26 13.96
CA ALA A 12 9.20 9.27 14.99
C ALA A 12 7.88 9.98 14.75
N ASN A 13 7.40 10.04 13.50
CA ASN A 13 6.11 10.63 13.17
C ASN A 13 4.92 9.69 13.43
N GLY A 14 5.16 8.48 13.93
CA GLY A 14 4.13 7.49 14.21
C GLY A 14 3.85 6.50 13.08
N GLU A 15 4.44 6.70 11.92
CA GLU A 15 4.26 5.77 10.81
C GLU A 15 5.01 4.47 11.06
N ASN A 16 4.41 3.37 10.61
CA ASN A 16 5.02 2.05 10.69
C ASN A 16 5.29 1.56 9.28
N LEU A 17 6.54 1.15 9.02
CA LEU A 17 6.97 0.67 7.71
C LEU A 17 7.38 -0.78 7.80
N ILE A 18 7.16 -1.52 6.71
CA ILE A 18 7.80 -2.80 6.50
C ILE A 18 8.71 -2.66 5.28
N CYS A 19 9.93 -3.15 5.37
CA CYS A 19 10.92 -2.97 4.32
C CYS A 19 11.99 -4.06 4.40
N ASP A 20 12.81 -4.12 3.35
CA ASP A 20 14.02 -4.93 3.33
C ASP A 20 15.20 -4.03 3.69
N VAL A 21 15.85 -4.29 4.81
CA VAL A 21 17.01 -3.50 5.25
C VAL A 21 18.26 -4.02 4.53
N ILE A 22 18.83 -3.18 3.67
CA ILE A 22 20.00 -3.55 2.86
C ILE A 22 21.28 -3.26 3.63
N HIS A 23 21.33 -2.15 4.34
CA HIS A 23 22.52 -1.73 5.08
C HIS A 23 22.13 -0.96 6.34
N ASP A 24 22.76 -1.31 7.42
CA ASP A 24 22.55 -0.69 8.74
C ASP A 24 23.87 -0.09 9.18
N SER A 25 23.96 1.24 9.20
CA SER A 25 25.12 1.95 9.72
C SER A 25 24.77 2.61 11.06
N ASP A 26 25.76 3.24 11.69
CA ASP A 26 25.56 3.89 12.97
C ASP A 26 24.56 5.04 12.92
N THR A 27 24.43 5.70 11.76
CA THR A 27 23.63 6.90 11.64
C THR A 27 22.46 6.77 10.66
N THR A 28 22.48 5.75 9.79
CA THR A 28 21.47 5.59 8.74
C THR A 28 21.07 4.14 8.55
N LEU A 29 19.87 3.96 7.99
CA LEU A 29 19.38 2.67 7.50
C LEU A 29 19.09 2.83 6.02
N LEU A 30 19.71 1.97 5.19
CA LEU A 30 19.36 1.88 3.78
C LEU A 30 18.31 0.78 3.63
N VAL A 31 17.12 1.15 3.18
CA VAL A 31 15.99 0.24 3.06
C VAL A 31 15.52 0.17 1.63
N ARG A 32 14.96 -0.98 1.25
CA ARG A 32 14.41 -1.20 -0.08
C ARG A 32 12.94 -1.54 0.02
N SER A 33 12.16 -1.02 -0.93
CA SER A 33 10.74 -1.28 -1.10
C SER A 33 9.93 -1.07 0.19
N PRO A 34 10.05 0.10 0.84
CA PRO A 34 9.28 0.33 2.06
C PRO A 34 7.79 0.46 1.76
N LEU A 35 6.97 -0.24 2.53
CA LEU A 35 5.52 -0.11 2.50
C LEU A 35 5.04 0.38 3.85
N LYS A 36 4.07 1.27 3.83
CA LYS A 36 3.45 1.77 5.05
C LYS A 36 2.39 0.78 5.51
N MET A 37 2.43 0.42 6.78
CA MET A 37 1.43 -0.45 7.39
C MET A 37 0.30 0.39 7.95
N GLU A 38 -0.92 0.07 7.55
CA GLU A 38 -2.13 0.71 8.06
C GLU A 38 -3.06 -0.36 8.58
N THR A 39 -3.64 -0.12 9.74
CA THR A 39 -4.68 -1.00 10.29
C THR A 39 -6.04 -0.37 10.06
N LEU A 40 -6.95 -1.16 9.52
CA LEU A 40 -8.33 -0.77 9.31
C LEU A 40 -9.22 -1.55 10.27
N SER A 41 -9.99 -0.84 11.07
CA SER A 41 -10.96 -1.46 11.98
C SER A 41 -12.34 -1.38 11.33
N LYS A 42 -13.02 -2.53 11.23
CA LYS A 42 -14.39 -2.60 10.73
C LYS A 42 -15.28 -3.11 11.83
N PHE A 43 -16.40 -2.42 12.06
CA PHE A 43 -17.45 -2.88 12.98
C PHE A 43 -18.35 -3.85 12.23
N THR A 44 -18.38 -5.10 12.68
CA THR A 44 -19.27 -6.13 12.14
C THR A 44 -20.26 -6.55 13.21
N LYS A 45 -21.27 -7.32 12.83
CA LYS A 45 -22.26 -7.86 13.77
C LYS A 45 -21.64 -8.76 14.84
N SER A 46 -20.47 -9.33 14.55
CA SER A 46 -19.76 -10.22 15.48
C SER A 46 -18.64 -9.52 16.26
N GLY A 47 -18.49 -8.20 16.11
CA GLY A 47 -17.49 -7.42 16.83
C GLY A 47 -16.62 -6.57 15.92
N VAL A 48 -15.46 -6.15 16.44
CA VAL A 48 -14.50 -5.34 15.69
C VAL A 48 -13.50 -6.26 15.01
N VAL A 49 -13.37 -6.11 13.69
CA VAL A 49 -12.36 -6.84 12.89
C VAL A 49 -11.29 -5.84 12.47
N GLU A 50 -10.05 -6.13 12.84
CA GLU A 50 -8.90 -5.34 12.40
C GLU A 50 -8.25 -6.04 11.21
N SER A 51 -8.00 -5.30 10.15
CA SER A 51 -7.27 -5.79 8.98
C SER A 51 -6.03 -4.94 8.74
N LEU A 52 -4.94 -5.59 8.33
CA LEU A 52 -3.70 -4.93 7.99
C LEU A 52 -3.66 -4.67 6.49
N SER A 53 -3.35 -3.42 6.14
CA SER A 53 -3.16 -3.01 4.76
C SER A 53 -1.73 -2.51 4.57
N LEU A 54 -1.09 -2.90 3.47
CA LEU A 54 0.23 -2.41 3.09
C LEU A 54 0.06 -1.49 1.88
N VAL A 55 0.50 -0.24 2.04
CA VAL A 55 0.39 0.77 0.98
C VAL A 55 1.77 1.33 0.68
N ARG A 56 1.95 1.87 -0.51
CA ARG A 56 3.22 2.49 -0.90
C ARG A 56 3.48 3.72 -0.02
N TRP A 57 4.70 3.83 0.47
CA TRP A 57 5.06 4.91 1.38
C TRP A 57 5.34 6.22 0.66
N MET A 58 6.24 6.20 -0.32
CA MET A 58 6.63 7.40 -1.08
C MET A 58 6.06 7.44 -2.49
N GLN A 59 5.69 6.31 -3.05
CA GLN A 59 5.09 6.26 -4.37
C GLN A 59 3.61 6.65 -4.28
N PRO A 60 3.04 7.26 -5.30
CA PRO A 60 3.62 7.49 -6.64
C PRO A 60 4.47 8.76 -6.78
N PHE A 61 4.90 9.36 -5.68
CA PHE A 61 5.62 10.64 -5.69
C PHE A 61 7.06 10.52 -6.18
N CYS A 62 7.64 9.32 -6.13
CA CYS A 62 8.98 9.07 -6.67
C CYS A 62 9.09 7.63 -7.17
N ASP A 63 10.04 7.41 -8.09
CA ASP A 63 10.29 6.08 -8.67
C ASP A 63 11.39 5.31 -7.94
N GLU A 64 11.91 5.86 -6.88
CA GLU A 64 12.98 5.24 -6.11
C GLU A 64 12.48 4.00 -5.36
N GLU A 65 13.29 2.95 -5.35
CA GLU A 65 13.01 1.73 -4.59
C GLU A 65 13.79 1.69 -3.27
N LYS A 66 14.91 2.41 -3.22
CA LYS A 66 15.80 2.44 -2.06
C LYS A 66 15.78 3.80 -1.43
N PHE A 67 15.73 3.81 -0.11
CA PHE A 67 15.69 5.05 0.67
C PHE A 67 16.67 4.96 1.83
N THR A 68 17.35 6.07 2.10
CA THR A 68 18.23 6.18 3.26
C THR A 68 17.47 6.90 4.37
N LEU A 69 17.24 6.19 5.47
CA LEU A 69 16.57 6.75 6.64
C LEU A 69 17.58 7.17 7.68
N SER A 70 17.39 8.34 8.27
CA SER A 70 18.19 8.76 9.42
C SER A 70 17.74 7.98 10.64
N LYS A 71 18.69 7.45 11.42
CA LYS A 71 18.38 6.75 12.65
C LYS A 71 17.73 7.66 13.70
N ASN A 72 17.90 8.96 13.58
CA ASN A 72 17.20 9.93 14.43
C ASN A 72 15.69 9.91 14.22
N ALA A 73 15.23 9.49 13.03
CA ALA A 73 13.82 9.38 12.71
C ALA A 73 13.22 8.00 13.04
N VAL A 74 14.05 7.06 13.45
CA VAL A 74 13.64 5.68 13.74
C VAL A 74 13.53 5.50 15.25
N ILE A 75 12.32 5.17 15.73
CA ILE A 75 12.11 4.88 17.14
C ILE A 75 12.57 3.46 17.48
N LEU A 76 12.15 2.50 16.64
CA LEU A 76 12.56 1.11 16.79
C LEU A 76 12.50 0.40 15.46
N ASN A 77 13.25 -0.67 15.36
CA ASN A 77 13.17 -1.59 14.23
C ASN A 77 13.27 -3.02 14.77
N SER A 78 12.56 -3.94 14.14
CA SER A 78 12.47 -5.32 14.59
C SER A 78 12.30 -6.25 13.40
N PRO A 79 12.87 -7.47 13.44
CA PRO A 79 12.59 -8.45 12.40
C PRO A 79 11.09 -8.76 12.32
N VAL A 80 10.60 -9.02 11.13
CA VAL A 80 9.19 -9.35 10.93
C VAL A 80 8.95 -10.83 11.25
N SER A 81 7.70 -11.16 11.57
CA SER A 81 7.27 -12.54 11.67
C SER A 81 7.29 -13.20 10.29
N ILE A 82 7.34 -14.53 10.27
CA ILE A 82 7.35 -15.28 9.02
C ILE A 82 6.09 -15.00 8.20
N GLY A 83 4.94 -14.95 8.86
CA GLY A 83 3.67 -14.67 8.19
C GLY A 83 3.61 -13.28 7.57
N LEU A 84 4.08 -12.27 8.31
CA LEU A 84 4.11 -10.90 7.80
C LEU A 84 5.09 -10.76 6.64
N GLY A 85 6.24 -11.43 6.71
CA GLY A 85 7.22 -11.43 5.63
C GLY A 85 6.68 -12.01 4.35
N LYS A 86 5.92 -13.11 4.44
CA LYS A 86 5.27 -13.73 3.27
C LYS A 86 4.19 -12.84 2.68
N TYR A 87 3.41 -12.17 3.53
CA TYR A 87 2.40 -11.22 3.08
C TYR A 87 3.03 -10.03 2.37
N TYR A 88 4.13 -9.51 2.91
CA TYR A 88 4.90 -8.43 2.30
C TYR A 88 5.40 -8.82 0.89
N GLU A 89 6.00 -10.01 0.76
CA GLU A 89 6.44 -10.52 -0.54
C GLU A 89 5.30 -10.65 -1.53
N PHE A 90 4.16 -11.14 -1.07
CA PHE A 90 2.96 -11.29 -1.90
C PHE A 90 2.47 -9.94 -2.42
N ILE A 91 2.42 -8.93 -1.57
CA ILE A 91 1.99 -7.58 -1.96
C ILE A 91 2.98 -6.95 -2.93
N LEU A 92 4.29 -7.12 -2.70
CA LEU A 92 5.30 -6.61 -3.62
C LEU A 92 5.17 -7.23 -5.01
N LYS A 93 4.93 -8.54 -5.09
CA LYS A 93 4.71 -9.22 -6.37
C LYS A 93 3.47 -8.71 -7.08
N LYS A 94 2.41 -8.43 -6.34
CA LYS A 94 1.20 -7.84 -6.91
C LYS A 94 1.46 -6.44 -7.47
N MET A 95 2.22 -5.63 -6.77
CA MET A 95 2.57 -4.29 -7.22
C MET A 95 3.42 -4.33 -8.47
N ASP A 96 4.41 -5.21 -8.52
CA ASP A 96 5.24 -5.42 -9.71
C ASP A 96 4.43 -5.94 -10.89
N GLY A 97 3.48 -6.83 -10.62
CA GLY A 97 2.59 -7.37 -11.65
C GLY A 97 1.62 -6.35 -12.22
N LEU A 98 1.34 -5.27 -11.49
CA LEU A 98 0.50 -4.19 -11.98
C LEU A 98 1.24 -3.26 -12.94
N GLU A 99 2.56 -3.24 -12.88
CA GLU A 99 3.40 -2.42 -13.75
C GLU A 99 3.71 -3.11 -15.09
N ILE A 100 3.50 -4.42 -15.17
CA ILE A 100 3.80 -5.26 -16.33
C ILE A 100 2.70 -6.31 -16.46
N PRO A 101 2.06 -6.52 -17.59
CA PRO A 101 2.04 -5.83 -18.86
C PRO A 101 0.98 -4.73 -18.91
N GLN A 102 1.15 -3.78 -19.78
CA GLN A 102 0.11 -2.80 -20.02
C GLN A 102 -1.14 -3.52 -20.55
N PRO A 103 -2.34 -3.16 -20.07
CA PRO A 103 -3.55 -3.77 -20.57
C PRO A 103 -3.70 -3.51 -22.06
N SER A 104 -4.26 -4.50 -22.77
CA SER A 104 -4.52 -4.36 -24.20
C SER A 104 -5.51 -3.21 -24.44
N GLU A 105 -5.54 -2.68 -25.67
CA GLU A 105 -6.49 -1.62 -26.02
C GLU A 105 -7.93 -2.03 -25.74
N GLU A 106 -8.26 -3.32 -25.94
CA GLU A 106 -9.59 -3.84 -25.66
C GLU A 106 -9.90 -3.83 -24.15
N GLU A 107 -8.92 -4.17 -23.30
CA GLU A 107 -9.08 -4.11 -21.86
C GLU A 107 -9.22 -2.67 -21.37
N LEU A 108 -8.45 -1.76 -21.92
CA LEU A 108 -8.56 -0.33 -21.61
C LEU A 108 -9.93 0.22 -21.99
N LYS A 109 -10.46 -0.17 -23.15
CA LYS A 109 -11.79 0.25 -23.57
C LYS A 109 -12.88 -0.31 -22.65
N ALA A 110 -12.74 -1.57 -22.21
CA ALA A 110 -13.69 -2.18 -21.30
C ALA A 110 -13.69 -1.45 -19.93
N ILE A 111 -12.52 -1.09 -19.44
CA ILE A 111 -12.39 -0.32 -18.19
C ILE A 111 -13.00 1.07 -18.33
N GLU A 112 -12.73 1.75 -19.44
CA GLU A 112 -13.32 3.07 -19.71
C GLU A 112 -14.85 3.01 -19.82
N GLU A 113 -15.38 1.97 -20.47
CA GLU A 113 -16.82 1.79 -20.59
C GLU A 113 -17.49 1.51 -19.25
N GLU A 114 -16.85 0.70 -18.39
CA GLU A 114 -17.34 0.45 -17.03
C GLU A 114 -17.35 1.73 -16.20
N GLU A 115 -16.28 2.50 -16.25
CA GLU A 115 -16.19 3.79 -15.55
C GLU A 115 -17.25 4.78 -16.02
N LYS A 116 -17.47 4.85 -17.33
CA LYS A 116 -18.51 5.70 -17.92
C LYS A 116 -19.91 5.26 -17.51
N GLN A 117 -20.15 3.96 -17.43
CA GLN A 117 -21.43 3.42 -17.02
C GLN A 117 -21.71 3.71 -15.55
N GLU A 118 -20.73 3.52 -14.68
CA GLU A 118 -20.84 3.88 -13.27
C GLU A 118 -21.12 5.35 -13.07
N LEU A 119 -20.45 6.22 -13.81
CA LEU A 119 -20.68 7.66 -13.76
C LEU A 119 -22.09 8.02 -14.21
N LYS A 120 -22.58 7.40 -15.28
CA LYS A 120 -23.95 7.61 -15.75
C LYS A 120 -24.98 7.17 -14.73
N ASP A 121 -24.76 6.02 -14.12
CA ASP A 121 -25.68 5.50 -13.09
C ASP A 121 -25.71 6.39 -11.87
N GLN A 122 -24.57 6.90 -11.43
CA GLN A 122 -24.48 7.87 -10.34
C GLN A 122 -25.16 9.18 -10.67
N MET A 123 -24.99 9.67 -11.87
CA MET A 123 -25.66 10.89 -12.32
C MET A 123 -27.17 10.73 -12.41
N LEU A 124 -27.64 9.57 -12.86
CA LEU A 124 -29.07 9.27 -12.95
C LEU A 124 -29.70 9.20 -11.55
N GLU A 125 -29.01 8.60 -10.59
CA GLU A 125 -29.47 8.58 -9.19
C GLU A 125 -29.56 9.98 -8.62
N TYR A 126 -28.55 10.82 -8.89
CA TYR A 126 -28.52 12.19 -8.42
C TYR A 126 -29.69 13.01 -9.03
N ILE A 127 -29.99 12.83 -10.30
CA ILE A 127 -31.10 13.50 -10.98
C ILE A 127 -32.45 13.02 -10.42
N LYS A 128 -32.59 11.73 -10.12
CA LYS A 128 -33.79 11.17 -9.51
C LYS A 128 -34.06 11.76 -8.13
N ASP A 129 -33.02 11.92 -7.33
CA ASP A 129 -33.15 12.54 -6.01
C ASP A 129 -33.57 14.02 -6.12
N ASP A 130 -33.07 14.74 -7.08
CA ASP A 130 -33.48 16.13 -7.36
C ASP A 130 -34.96 16.23 -7.78
N VAL A 131 -35.44 15.27 -8.56
CA VAL A 131 -36.82 15.24 -9.04
C VAL A 131 -37.79 14.86 -7.90
N THR A 132 -37.33 14.06 -6.93
CA THR A 132 -38.19 13.63 -5.80
C THR A 132 -38.31 14.68 -4.70
N ILE A 133 -37.53 15.74 -4.70
CA ILE A 133 -37.58 16.82 -3.70
C ILE A 133 -38.71 17.82 -4.04
N HIS A 134 -39.25 17.74 -5.21
CA HIS A 134 -40.40 18.55 -5.62
C HIS A 134 -41.72 17.84 -5.25
#